data_f8b69f14682319e760d6e596b64421b0
#
_entry.id   f8b69f14682319e760d6e596b64421b0
#
_cell.length_a   1.000
_cell.length_b   1.000
_cell.length_c   1.000
_cell.angle_alpha   90.00
_cell.angle_beta   90.00
_cell.angle_gamma   90.00
#
_symmetry.space_group_name_H-M   'P 1'
#
loop_
_entity.id
_entity.type
_entity.pdbx_description
1 polymer ?
#
loop_
_entity_poly.entity_id
_entity_poly.type
_entity_poly.pdbx_seq_one_letter_code
_entity_poly.pdbx_strand_id
1 'polypeptide(L)' 'MRQEQPDDLVVARTYSYRHEAELGRSALEVRGIEAMVEADDCGGQRPLMGANVGVRLLVRRSDEAEAKSVLK' A
#
# COMPACT_ATOMS: atom_id res chain seq x y z
N MET A 1 7.25 8.47 22.59
CA MET A 1 7.12 8.48 22.12
C MET A 1 7.13 8.44 21.09
N ARG A 2 6.94 8.37 20.58
CA ARG A 2 6.96 8.36 19.63
C ARG A 2 6.39 8.61 18.95
N GLN A 3 6.03 8.80 18.54
CA GLN A 3 5.55 9.14 18.00
C GLN A 3 5.13 9.41 17.01
N GLU A 4 4.58 10.06 16.62
CA GLU A 4 4.11 10.30 15.62
C GLU A 4 4.93 10.64 14.70
N GLN A 5 5.10 10.12 13.76
CA GLN A 5 5.90 10.50 12.86
C GLN A 5 5.22 11.14 11.80
N PRO A 6 5.62 12.11 11.24
CA PRO A 6 5.00 12.80 10.17
C PRO A 6 5.00 11.92 8.98
N ASP A 7 5.78 10.89 9.02
CA ASP A 7 5.83 10.05 7.88
C ASP A 7 5.06 8.80 8.09
N ASP A 8 3.97 8.85 8.79
CA ASP A 8 3.15 7.70 8.94
C ASP A 8 2.81 7.12 7.60
N LEU A 9 2.67 5.84 7.53
CA LEU A 9 2.30 5.18 6.30
C LEU A 9 0.79 5.23 6.14
N VAL A 10 0.35 5.50 4.94
CA VAL A 10 -1.07 5.53 4.66
C VAL A 10 -1.32 4.70 3.42
N VAL A 11 -2.51 4.24 3.21
CA VAL A 11 -2.84 3.41 2.07
C VAL A 11 -3.02 4.29 0.85
N ALA A 12 -2.17 4.11 -0.15
CA ALA A 12 -2.30 4.87 -1.37
C ALA A 12 -3.29 4.20 -2.29
N ARG A 13 -3.34 2.89 -2.26
CA ARG A 13 -4.25 2.18 -3.13
C ARG A 13 -4.36 0.75 -2.69
N THR A 14 -5.48 0.14 -2.96
CA THR A 14 -5.71 -1.26 -2.63
C THR A 14 -5.86 -2.03 -3.92
N TYR A 15 -5.26 -3.22 -3.98
CA TYR A 15 -5.33 -4.03 -5.16
C TYR A 15 -5.88 -5.40 -4.82
N SER A 16 -6.33 -6.13 -5.82
CA SER A 16 -6.83 -7.44 -5.57
C SER A 16 -5.72 -8.46 -5.56
N TYR A 17 -4.64 -8.22 -6.26
CA TYR A 17 -3.56 -9.16 -6.31
C TYR A 17 -2.22 -8.55 -5.97
N ARG A 18 -1.35 -9.36 -5.40
CA ARG A 18 -0.08 -8.83 -4.98
C ARG A 18 0.75 -8.31 -6.15
N HIS A 19 0.73 -8.99 -7.28
CA HIS A 19 1.58 -8.53 -8.36
C HIS A 19 1.11 -7.17 -8.89
N GLU A 20 -0.17 -6.86 -8.73
CA GLU A 20 -0.62 -5.55 -9.14
C GLU A 20 -0.07 -4.49 -8.20
N ALA A 21 -0.02 -4.81 -6.93
CA ALA A 21 0.53 -3.87 -5.95
C ALA A 21 2.02 -3.69 -6.19
N GLU A 22 2.71 -4.76 -6.59
CA GLU A 22 4.13 -4.64 -6.84
C GLU A 22 4.40 -3.75 -8.06
N LEU A 23 3.53 -3.82 -9.06
CA LEU A 23 3.70 -2.94 -10.19
C LEU A 23 3.49 -1.49 -9.75
N GLY A 24 2.51 -1.26 -8.90
CA GLY A 24 2.30 0.09 -8.40
C GLY A 24 3.49 0.57 -7.60
N ARG A 25 4.08 -0.32 -6.81
CA ARG A 25 5.23 0.07 -6.01
C ARG A 25 6.40 0.44 -6.93
N SER A 26 6.61 -0.32 -8.00
CA SER A 26 7.67 -0.01 -8.91
C SER A 26 7.47 1.34 -9.57
N ALA A 27 6.23 1.64 -9.94
CA ALA A 27 5.95 2.92 -10.55
C ALA A 27 6.26 4.07 -9.60
N LEU A 28 5.99 3.87 -8.33
CA LEU A 28 6.27 4.91 -7.36
C LEU A 28 7.77 5.04 -7.14
N GLU A 29 8.49 3.92 -7.12
CA GLU A 29 9.91 4.00 -6.89
C GLU A 29 10.61 4.75 -8.02
N VAL A 30 10.12 4.61 -9.22
CA VAL A 30 10.72 5.32 -10.32
C VAL A 30 10.60 6.81 -10.11
N ARG A 31 9.59 7.24 -9.34
CA ARG A 31 9.44 8.63 -9.07
C ARG A 31 10.08 9.03 -7.76
N GLY A 32 10.79 8.15 -7.12
CA GLY A 32 11.44 8.48 -5.87
C GLY A 32 10.53 8.38 -4.65
N ILE A 33 9.39 7.73 -4.77
CA ILE A 33 8.48 7.60 -3.66
C ILE A 33 8.63 6.22 -3.07
N GLU A 34 8.91 6.14 -1.79
CA GLU A 34 9.04 4.86 -1.15
C GLU A 34 7.68 4.27 -0.91
N ALA A 35 7.49 3.02 -1.17
CA ALA A 35 6.19 2.38 -0.97
C ALA A 35 6.39 0.99 -0.42
N MET A 36 5.38 0.48 0.27
CA MET A 36 5.46 -0.82 0.88
C MET A 36 4.21 -1.59 0.54
N VAL A 37 4.32 -2.85 0.22
CA VAL A 37 3.17 -3.67 -0.10
C VAL A 37 2.82 -4.48 1.13
N GLU A 38 1.55 -4.43 1.53
CA GLU A 38 1.11 -5.17 2.68
C GLU A 38 -0.05 -6.04 2.29
N ALA A 39 0.11 -7.34 2.34
CA ALA A 39 -0.95 -8.24 1.97
C ALA A 39 -1.64 -8.66 3.22
N ASP A 40 -2.94 -8.65 3.19
CA ASP A 40 -3.64 -8.96 4.35
C ASP A 40 -4.06 -10.38 4.35
N ASP A 41 -3.25 -11.33 4.36
CA ASP A 41 -3.74 -12.63 4.29
C ASP A 41 -3.59 -13.24 5.57
N CYS A 42 -3.36 -12.61 6.56
CA CYS A 42 -3.31 -13.11 7.79
C CYS A 42 -3.41 -14.53 7.94
N GLY A 43 -2.72 -15.19 7.52
CA GLY A 43 -2.81 -16.50 7.77
C GLY A 43 -3.80 -17.16 6.95
N GLY A 44 -4.42 -16.51 6.26
CA GLY A 44 -5.36 -17.04 5.44
C GLY A 44 -6.35 -17.77 6.08
N GLN A 45 -6.60 -17.58 7.25
CA GLN A 45 -7.53 -18.27 7.77
C GLN A 45 -8.80 -17.67 7.69
N ARG A 46 -9.10 -16.72 7.37
CA ARG A 46 -10.33 -16.22 7.30
C ARG A 46 -10.81 -16.14 6.04
N PRO A 47 -10.94 -16.99 5.41
CA PRO A 47 -11.29 -16.96 4.10
C PRO A 47 -12.59 -16.44 3.86
N LEU A 48 -13.46 -16.76 4.62
CA LEU A 48 -14.65 -16.42 4.26
C LEU A 48 -14.83 -15.10 4.04
N MET A 49 -14.88 -14.41 4.81
CA MET A 49 -15.07 -13.19 4.58
C MET A 49 -14.11 -12.66 3.95
N GLY A 50 -13.20 -13.22 3.80
CA GLY A 50 -12.19 -12.60 3.29
C GLY A 50 -12.30 -12.15 2.06
N ALA A 51 -13.22 -12.13 1.72
CA ALA A 51 -13.37 -11.70 0.52
C ALA A 51 -12.53 -10.66 0.21
N ASN A 52 -12.33 -9.85 0.91
CA ASN A 52 -11.61 -8.83 0.51
C ASN A 52 -10.37 -8.77 1.01
N VAL A 53 -9.71 -9.53 1.11
CA VAL A 53 -8.50 -9.41 1.51
C VAL A 53 -7.78 -8.58 0.74
N GLY A 54 -7.62 -7.91 0.17
CA GLY A 54 -6.87 -7.05 -0.56
C GLY A 54 -5.45 -6.92 -0.22
N VAL A 55 -4.71 -6.34 -1.13
CA VAL A 55 -3.31 -6.07 -0.93
C VAL A 55 -3.20 -4.56 -0.90
N ARG A 56 -2.59 -3.99 0.12
CA ARG A 56 -2.52 -2.56 0.26
C ARG A 56 -1.15 -2.03 -0.11
N LEU A 57 -1.11 -0.92 -0.79
CA LEU A 57 0.15 -0.29 -1.14
C LEU A 57 0.23 0.95 -0.26
N LEU A 58 1.22 1.00 0.58
CA LEU A 58 1.36 2.08 1.54
C LEU A 58 2.48 3.02 1.17
N VAL A 59 2.30 4.29 1.45
CA VAL A 59 3.33 5.27 1.18
C VAL A 59 3.33 6.20 2.37
N ARG A 60 4.32 7.06 2.47
CA ARG A 60 4.35 8.02 3.55
C ARG A 60 3.26 9.02 3.35
N ARG A 61 2.71 9.48 4.43
CA ARG A 61 1.63 10.43 4.32
C ARG A 61 2.02 11.63 3.49
N SER A 62 3.26 12.09 3.59
CA SER A 62 3.66 13.26 2.86
C SER A 62 3.69 12.99 1.36
N ASP A 63 3.70 11.74 0.94
CA ASP A 63 3.73 11.42 -0.46
C ASP A 63 2.38 10.95 -0.96
N GLU A 64 1.39 10.97 -0.11
CA GLU A 64 0.11 10.35 -0.47
C GLU A 64 -0.51 10.97 -1.72
N ALA A 65 -0.55 12.27 -1.78
CA ALA A 65 -1.19 12.90 -2.92
C ALA A 65 -0.47 12.58 -4.21
N GLU A 66 0.84 12.64 -4.18
CA GLU A 66 1.59 12.37 -5.37
C GLU A 66 1.48 10.90 -5.75
N ALA A 67 1.49 10.02 -4.77
CA ALA A 67 1.39 8.62 -5.05
C ALA A 67 0.05 8.30 -5.70
N LYS A 68 -1.02 8.88 -5.21
CA LYS A 68 -2.31 8.61 -5.81
C LYS A 68 -2.37 9.14 -7.23
N SER A 69 -1.69 10.22 -7.49
CA SER A 69 -1.67 10.76 -8.82
C SER A 69 -0.92 9.83 -9.77
N VAL A 70 0.12 9.22 -9.31
CA VAL A 70 0.90 8.31 -10.12
C VAL A 70 0.14 7.02 -10.38
N LEU A 71 -0.55 6.55 -9.39
CA LEU A 71 -1.19 5.27 -9.49
C LEU A 71 -2.53 5.31 -10.21
N LYS A 72 -3.12 6.48 -10.37
CA LYS A 72 -4.40 6.52 -10.97
C LYS A 72 -4.48 5.82 -12.22
#